data_6597a9c398522894d8e80a12365f9b8d
#
_entry.id   6597a9c398522894d8e80a12365f9b8d
#
_cell.length_a   1.000
_cell.length_b   1.000
_cell.length_c   1.000
_cell.angle_alpha   90.00
_cell.angle_beta   90.00
_cell.angle_gamma   90.00
#
_symmetry.space_group_name_H-M   'P 1'
#
loop_
_entity.id
_entity.type
_entity.pdbx_description
1 polymer ?
#
loop_
_entity_poly.entity_id
_entity_poly.type
_entity_poly.pdbx_seq_one_letter_code
_entity_poly.pdbx_strand_id
1 'polypeptide(L)'
;LNVVCNIRPSVHSAYRDSEIQASVVALYAKLQNMELTTSQALVRYIAGEAETLLHHIGGTSLDLLPGYRVKFLDGNSIEGTEHRLDVLRGTTAGALPGKALVVFDPRLGLAVDVFPCEEGHAQERSLLPAVAATIQAREVYVMDRNFCVLEFLFDFHRRSAFFVARQHGNTPYKRL
;
A
#
# COMPACT_ATOMS: atom_id res chain seq x y z
N LEU A 1 9.60 4.81 12.13
CA LEU A 1 10.19 3.47 12.25
C LEU A 1 10.03 2.89 13.66
N ASN A 2 10.48 3.53 14.73
CA ASN A 2 10.44 2.99 16.09
C ASN A 2 9.04 2.52 16.53
N VAL A 3 7.99 3.23 16.14
CA VAL A 3 6.59 2.85 16.46
C VAL A 3 6.12 1.72 15.55
N VAL A 4 6.39 1.80 14.26
CA VAL A 4 6.01 0.79 13.27
C VAL A 4 6.68 -0.57 13.57
N CYS A 5 7.94 -0.54 14.01
CA CYS A 5 8.68 -1.75 14.41
C CYS A 5 8.40 -2.20 15.84
N ASN A 6 7.39 -1.64 16.51
CA ASN A 6 7.05 -1.95 17.92
C ASN A 6 8.20 -1.76 18.93
N ILE A 7 9.22 -0.96 18.59
CA ILE A 7 10.33 -0.61 19.51
C ILE A 7 9.84 0.37 20.59
N ARG A 8 8.88 1.22 20.21
CA ARG A 8 8.22 2.18 21.11
C ARG A 8 6.70 2.11 20.91
N PRO A 9 5.92 2.22 22.01
CA PRO A 9 4.47 2.02 21.94
C PRO A 9 3.72 3.21 21.32
N SER A 10 4.36 4.37 21.15
CA SER A 10 3.71 5.56 20.60
C SER A 10 4.73 6.53 20.00
N VAL A 11 4.24 7.45 19.15
CA VAL A 11 5.04 8.56 18.60
C VAL A 11 5.61 9.41 19.72
N HIS A 12 4.84 9.69 20.77
CA HIS A 12 5.31 10.47 21.93
C HIS A 12 6.46 9.77 22.66
N SER A 13 6.35 8.46 22.87
CA SER A 13 7.43 7.69 23.50
C SER A 13 8.69 7.67 22.63
N ALA A 14 8.54 7.50 21.33
CA ALA A 14 9.67 7.54 20.38
C ALA A 14 10.32 8.93 20.33
N TYR A 15 9.52 10.01 20.42
CA TYR A 15 10.02 11.38 20.47
C TYR A 15 10.87 11.63 21.72
N ARG A 16 10.41 11.21 22.89
CA ARG A 16 11.15 11.40 24.16
C ARG A 16 12.54 10.80 24.15
N ASP A 17 12.73 9.73 23.41
CA ASP A 17 14.01 9.01 23.29
C ASP A 17 14.80 9.43 22.05
N SER A 18 14.38 10.49 21.36
CA SER A 18 15.02 10.99 20.14
C SER A 18 15.82 12.27 20.40
N GLU A 19 16.74 12.57 19.50
CA GLU A 19 17.50 13.82 19.48
C GLU A 19 16.81 14.92 18.66
N ILE A 20 15.50 14.77 18.37
CA ILE A 20 14.75 15.73 17.54
C ILE A 20 14.68 17.09 18.25
N GLN A 21 15.26 18.13 17.62
CA GLN A 21 15.29 19.51 18.11
C GLN A 21 13.99 20.27 17.71
N ALA A 22 12.84 19.72 18.11
CA ALA A 22 11.52 20.32 17.85
C ALA A 22 10.58 20.01 19.02
N SER A 23 9.50 20.76 19.17
CA SER A 23 8.49 20.41 20.17
C SER A 23 7.66 19.20 19.72
N VAL A 24 7.11 18.45 20.68
CA VAL A 24 6.19 17.33 20.37
C VAL A 24 4.97 17.80 19.57
N VAL A 25 4.48 19.01 19.83
CA VAL A 25 3.38 19.63 19.09
C VAL A 25 3.75 19.83 17.62
N ALA A 26 4.95 20.36 17.36
CA ALA A 26 5.45 20.54 15.99
C ALA A 26 5.61 19.19 15.27
N LEU A 27 6.04 18.15 15.98
CA LEU A 27 6.13 16.79 15.42
C LEU A 27 4.75 16.26 14.99
N TYR A 28 3.75 16.37 15.87
CA TYR A 28 2.39 15.93 15.53
C TYR A 28 1.78 16.75 14.38
N ALA A 29 1.99 18.07 14.37
CA ALA A 29 1.56 18.92 13.26
C ALA A 29 2.21 18.49 11.93
N LYS A 30 3.49 18.11 11.96
CA LYS A 30 4.18 17.59 10.77
C LYS A 30 3.60 16.27 10.30
N LEU A 31 3.30 15.34 11.21
CA LEU A 31 2.67 14.05 10.86
C LEU A 31 1.28 14.22 10.26
N GLN A 32 0.46 15.12 10.84
CA GLN A 32 -0.89 15.41 10.34
C GLN A 32 -0.91 16.04 8.94
N ASN A 33 0.15 16.72 8.57
CA ASN A 33 0.29 17.39 7.27
C ASN A 33 1.23 16.63 6.31
N MET A 34 1.55 15.37 6.61
CA MET A 34 2.34 14.55 5.70
C MET A 34 1.52 14.16 4.48
N GLU A 35 2.07 14.42 3.30
CA GLU A 35 1.44 14.02 2.05
C GLU A 35 1.35 12.49 1.93
N LEU A 36 0.23 11.99 1.40
CA LEU A 36 0.01 10.54 1.21
C LEU A 36 1.07 9.90 0.33
N THR A 37 1.52 10.62 -0.69
CA THR A 37 2.60 10.18 -1.59
C THR A 37 3.92 9.95 -0.86
N THR A 38 4.17 10.65 0.25
CA THR A 38 5.35 10.43 1.09
C THR A 38 5.32 9.05 1.74
N SER A 39 4.16 8.63 2.26
CA SER A 39 3.98 7.29 2.84
C SER A 39 4.18 6.20 1.79
N GLN A 40 3.63 6.38 0.60
CA GLN A 40 3.82 5.46 -0.53
C GLN A 40 5.29 5.37 -0.94
N ALA A 41 5.96 6.51 -1.10
CA ALA A 41 7.37 6.56 -1.46
C ALA A 41 8.25 5.87 -0.41
N LEU A 42 7.93 6.03 0.88
CA LEU A 42 8.65 5.39 1.98
C LEU A 42 8.50 3.86 1.92
N VAL A 43 7.29 3.35 1.69
CA VAL A 43 7.05 1.90 1.56
C VAL A 43 7.85 1.33 0.40
N ARG A 44 7.81 1.96 -0.77
CA ARG A 44 8.57 1.55 -1.96
C ARG A 44 10.08 1.55 -1.71
N TYR A 45 10.58 2.59 -1.08
CA TYR A 45 12.00 2.71 -0.73
C TYR A 45 12.44 1.58 0.21
N ILE A 46 11.72 1.39 1.32
CA ILE A 46 12.04 0.33 2.31
C ILE A 46 11.95 -1.05 1.65
N ALA A 47 10.93 -1.30 0.83
CA ALA A 47 10.79 -2.57 0.13
C ALA A 47 11.96 -2.83 -0.84
N GLY A 48 12.42 -1.81 -1.57
CA GLY A 48 13.57 -1.93 -2.46
C GLY A 48 14.87 -2.23 -1.73
N GLU A 49 15.13 -1.52 -0.61
CA GLU A 49 16.30 -1.78 0.24
C GLU A 49 16.25 -3.20 0.84
N ALA A 50 15.07 -3.61 1.32
CA ALA A 50 14.87 -4.94 1.89
C ALA A 50 14.98 -6.04 0.82
N GLU A 51 14.47 -5.84 -0.40
CA GLU A 51 14.65 -6.78 -1.52
C GLU A 51 16.13 -6.97 -1.82
N THR A 52 16.89 -5.89 -1.88
CA THR A 52 18.35 -5.93 -2.09
C THR A 52 19.06 -6.72 -1.00
N LEU A 53 18.73 -6.45 0.26
CA LEU A 53 19.30 -7.18 1.40
C LEU A 53 18.94 -8.67 1.37
N LEU A 54 17.66 -9.00 1.14
CA LEU A 54 17.18 -10.38 1.08
C LEU A 54 17.88 -11.18 -0.03
N HIS A 55 18.13 -10.55 -1.18
CA HIS A 55 18.92 -11.20 -2.24
C HIS A 55 20.34 -11.48 -1.81
N HIS A 56 21.01 -10.55 -1.13
CA HIS A 56 22.38 -10.74 -0.68
C HIS A 56 22.53 -11.86 0.36
N ILE A 57 21.54 -12.04 1.24
CA ILE A 57 21.60 -13.09 2.29
C ILE A 57 20.92 -14.40 1.87
N GLY A 58 20.43 -14.51 0.61
CA GLY A 58 19.69 -15.70 0.15
C GLY A 58 18.36 -15.91 0.86
N GLY A 59 17.74 -14.84 1.39
CA GLY A 59 16.52 -14.88 2.21
C GLY A 59 15.21 -14.83 1.41
N THR A 60 15.26 -14.91 0.08
CA THR A 60 14.03 -14.93 -0.74
C THR A 60 13.41 -16.33 -0.77
N SER A 61 12.09 -16.39 -0.68
CA SER A 61 11.35 -17.63 -0.87
C SER A 61 11.38 -18.07 -2.35
N LEU A 62 11.00 -19.34 -2.59
CA LEU A 62 10.82 -19.83 -3.95
C LEU A 62 9.70 -19.11 -4.68
N ASP A 63 9.84 -18.96 -5.99
CA ASP A 63 8.80 -18.41 -6.83
C ASP A 63 7.54 -19.27 -6.75
N LEU A 64 6.39 -18.67 -6.43
CA LEU A 64 5.10 -19.36 -6.42
C LEU A 64 4.68 -19.81 -7.82
N LEU A 65 5.13 -19.10 -8.85
CA LEU A 65 4.90 -19.43 -10.24
C LEU A 65 6.21 -19.19 -11.02
N PRO A 66 6.89 -20.27 -11.49
CA PRO A 66 8.18 -20.13 -12.16
C PRO A 66 8.13 -19.16 -13.35
N GLY A 67 9.03 -18.19 -13.34
CA GLY A 67 9.15 -17.19 -14.38
C GLY A 67 8.20 -16.00 -14.29
N TYR A 68 7.39 -15.92 -13.23
CA TYR A 68 6.46 -14.82 -12.97
C TYR A 68 6.63 -14.29 -11.54
N ARG A 69 6.49 -12.99 -11.37
CA ARG A 69 6.44 -12.35 -10.05
C ARG A 69 4.99 -12.31 -9.57
N VAL A 70 4.65 -13.14 -8.60
CA VAL A 70 3.31 -13.16 -8.00
C VAL A 70 3.20 -12.07 -6.96
N LYS A 71 2.11 -11.31 -7.00
CA LYS A 71 1.77 -10.26 -6.03
C LYS A 71 0.33 -10.41 -5.57
N PHE A 72 0.05 -10.06 -4.33
CA PHE A 72 -1.30 -9.99 -3.80
C PHE A 72 -1.74 -8.54 -3.70
N LEU A 73 -2.93 -8.23 -4.21
CA LEU A 73 -3.57 -6.93 -4.07
C LEU A 73 -4.76 -7.07 -3.13
N ASP A 74 -4.75 -6.32 -2.05
CA ASP A 74 -5.85 -6.30 -1.09
C ASP A 74 -6.10 -4.89 -0.55
N GLY A 75 -7.33 -4.66 -0.10
CA GLY A 75 -7.76 -3.42 0.53
C GLY A 75 -7.67 -3.51 2.04
N ASN A 76 -7.24 -2.42 2.67
CA ASN A 76 -7.20 -2.31 4.11
C ASN A 76 -7.85 -1.01 4.58
N SER A 77 -8.70 -1.12 5.60
CA SER A 77 -9.27 0.04 6.30
C SER A 77 -8.38 0.38 7.50
N ILE A 78 -7.96 1.63 7.58
CA ILE A 78 -7.11 2.13 8.65
C ILE A 78 -7.99 2.98 9.57
N GLU A 79 -8.41 2.41 10.71
CA GLU A 79 -9.38 3.04 11.61
C GLU A 79 -8.83 4.28 12.33
N GLY A 80 -7.55 4.27 12.69
CA GLY A 80 -6.91 5.38 13.37
C GLY A 80 -5.76 5.94 12.55
N THR A 81 -5.89 7.17 12.05
CA THR A 81 -4.80 7.87 11.36
C THR A 81 -4.55 9.22 12.02
N GLU A 82 -3.31 9.67 11.98
CA GLU A 82 -2.97 11.06 12.35
C GLU A 82 -3.19 12.02 11.17
N HIS A 83 -3.53 11.48 10.00
CA HIS A 83 -3.74 12.25 8.79
C HIS A 83 -5.17 12.81 8.74
N ARG A 84 -5.31 14.01 8.18
CA ARG A 84 -6.60 14.69 7.99
C ARG A 84 -6.80 15.00 6.52
N LEU A 85 -8.08 15.02 6.09
CA LEU A 85 -8.43 15.55 4.79
C LEU A 85 -7.88 16.97 4.64
N ASP A 86 -7.44 17.32 3.45
CA ASP A 86 -6.81 18.62 3.16
C ASP A 86 -7.68 19.80 3.60
N VAL A 87 -8.97 19.73 3.32
CA VAL A 87 -9.96 20.75 3.73
C VAL A 87 -10.16 20.88 5.24
N LEU A 88 -9.76 19.86 6.02
CA LEU A 88 -9.92 19.82 7.48
C LEU A 88 -8.62 20.07 8.24
N ARG A 89 -7.47 20.21 7.58
CA ARG A 89 -6.16 20.36 8.22
C ARG A 89 -6.05 21.60 9.10
N GLY A 90 -6.77 22.66 8.77
CA GLY A 90 -6.82 23.90 9.55
C GLY A 90 -7.88 23.93 10.65
N THR A 91 -8.62 22.86 10.88
CA THR A 91 -9.74 22.81 11.85
C THR A 91 -9.37 21.98 13.09
N THR A 92 -10.23 22.01 14.11
CA THR A 92 -10.13 21.15 15.30
C THR A 92 -10.73 19.76 15.09
N ALA A 93 -11.18 19.44 13.86
CA ALA A 93 -11.73 18.11 13.54
C ALA A 93 -10.70 17.01 13.82
N GLY A 94 -11.17 15.87 14.32
CA GLY A 94 -10.35 14.68 14.52
C GLY A 94 -9.81 14.11 13.20
N ALA A 95 -8.76 13.30 13.30
CA ALA A 95 -8.30 12.51 12.17
C ALA A 95 -9.41 11.54 11.73
N LEU A 96 -9.55 11.36 10.42
CA LEU A 96 -10.53 10.46 9.83
C LEU A 96 -9.89 9.08 9.55
N PRO A 97 -10.69 8.00 9.57
CA PRO A 97 -10.21 6.72 9.07
C PRO A 97 -9.82 6.86 7.60
N GLY A 98 -8.76 6.18 7.23
CA GLY A 98 -8.28 6.11 5.85
C GLY A 98 -8.50 4.72 5.27
N LYS A 99 -8.22 4.60 3.97
CA LYS A 99 -8.12 3.33 3.26
C LYS A 99 -6.79 3.25 2.53
N ALA A 100 -6.34 2.04 2.28
CA ALA A 100 -5.20 1.80 1.43
C ALA A 100 -5.41 0.52 0.61
N LEU A 101 -4.94 0.51 -0.63
CA LEU A 101 -4.66 -0.74 -1.31
C LEU A 101 -3.19 -1.08 -1.06
N VAL A 102 -2.94 -2.34 -0.75
CA VAL A 102 -1.60 -2.86 -0.46
C VAL A 102 -1.24 -3.89 -1.51
N VAL A 103 -0.04 -3.77 -2.05
CA VAL A 103 0.56 -4.78 -2.92
C VAL A 103 1.61 -5.52 -2.10
N PHE A 104 1.36 -6.80 -1.87
CA PHE A 104 2.25 -7.69 -1.11
C PHE A 104 2.98 -8.65 -2.05
N ASP A 105 4.28 -8.79 -1.87
CA ASP A 105 5.11 -9.76 -2.58
C ASP A 105 5.41 -10.95 -1.64
N PRO A 106 4.79 -12.13 -1.86
CA PRO A 106 4.98 -13.28 -0.98
C PRO A 106 6.38 -13.87 -1.05
N ARG A 107 7.13 -13.66 -2.14
CA ARG A 107 8.52 -14.10 -2.28
C ARG A 107 9.44 -13.35 -1.33
N LEU A 108 9.16 -12.08 -1.10
CA LEU A 108 9.91 -11.22 -0.19
C LEU A 108 9.31 -11.21 1.24
N GLY A 109 8.03 -11.62 1.38
CA GLY A 109 7.28 -11.48 2.63
C GLY A 109 7.00 -10.02 3.01
N LEU A 110 6.93 -9.12 2.02
CA LEU A 110 6.85 -7.67 2.23
C LEU A 110 5.69 -7.03 1.46
N ALA A 111 5.11 -5.98 2.03
CA ALA A 111 4.36 -4.99 1.26
C ALA A 111 5.34 -4.19 0.41
N VAL A 112 5.20 -4.28 -0.92
CA VAL A 112 6.11 -3.62 -1.87
C VAL A 112 5.56 -2.32 -2.43
N ASP A 113 4.26 -2.10 -2.26
CA ASP A 113 3.60 -0.85 -2.62
C ASP A 113 2.36 -0.64 -1.75
N VAL A 114 1.96 0.61 -1.59
CA VAL A 114 0.74 1.03 -0.91
C VAL A 114 0.13 2.21 -1.65
N PHE A 115 -1.19 2.19 -1.80
CA PHE A 115 -1.97 3.28 -2.41
C PHE A 115 -2.93 3.82 -1.36
N PRO A 116 -2.51 4.81 -0.56
CA PRO A 116 -3.33 5.36 0.50
C PRO A 116 -4.40 6.30 -0.08
N CYS A 117 -5.57 6.33 0.57
CA CYS A 117 -6.66 7.23 0.29
C CYS A 117 -7.07 7.96 1.58
N GLU A 118 -7.15 9.27 1.54
CA GLU A 118 -7.58 10.10 2.69
C GLU A 118 -9.03 9.84 3.08
N GLU A 119 -9.86 9.53 2.09
CA GLU A 119 -11.30 9.36 2.29
C GLU A 119 -11.62 7.91 2.65
N GLY A 120 -11.93 7.66 3.92
CA GLY A 120 -12.30 6.34 4.42
C GLY A 120 -13.58 5.77 3.80
N HIS A 121 -14.45 6.61 3.22
CA HIS A 121 -15.67 6.20 2.52
C HIS A 121 -15.47 6.02 1.02
N ALA A 122 -14.32 6.41 0.46
CA ALA A 122 -14.03 6.20 -0.95
C ALA A 122 -14.08 4.70 -1.28
N GLN A 123 -14.55 4.40 -2.48
CA GLN A 123 -14.49 3.03 -2.97
C GLN A 123 -13.04 2.68 -3.31
N GLU A 124 -12.58 1.52 -2.88
CA GLU A 124 -11.23 0.99 -3.19
C GLU A 124 -10.94 0.99 -4.70
N ARG A 125 -11.98 0.79 -5.51
CA ARG A 125 -11.90 0.82 -6.97
C ARG A 125 -11.40 2.14 -7.54
N SER A 126 -11.57 3.26 -6.82
CA SER A 126 -11.05 4.57 -7.26
C SER A 126 -9.52 4.62 -7.29
N LEU A 127 -8.84 3.71 -6.58
CA LEU A 127 -7.38 3.62 -6.54
C LEU A 127 -6.81 2.71 -7.65
N LEU A 128 -7.64 1.92 -8.34
CA LEU A 128 -7.18 0.97 -9.36
C LEU A 128 -6.39 1.60 -10.51
N PRO A 129 -6.70 2.81 -11.00
CA PRO A 129 -5.86 3.46 -12.03
C PRO A 129 -4.43 3.70 -11.55
N ALA A 130 -4.24 4.04 -10.28
CA ALA A 130 -2.90 4.23 -9.69
C ALA A 130 -2.16 2.89 -9.57
N VAL A 131 -2.86 1.82 -9.17
CA VAL A 131 -2.29 0.45 -9.17
C VAL A 131 -1.92 0.03 -10.58
N ALA A 132 -2.82 0.22 -11.57
CA ALA A 132 -2.58 -0.13 -12.97
C ALA A 132 -1.29 0.50 -13.52
N ALA A 133 -1.01 1.75 -13.14
CA ALA A 133 0.19 2.45 -13.59
C ALA A 133 1.50 1.77 -13.16
N THR A 134 1.49 0.94 -12.12
CA THR A 134 2.67 0.27 -11.55
C THR A 134 2.85 -1.18 -12.02
N ILE A 135 1.84 -1.77 -12.68
CA ILE A 135 1.89 -3.15 -13.17
C ILE A 135 3.00 -3.30 -14.22
N GLN A 136 3.81 -4.33 -14.07
CA GLN A 136 4.90 -4.66 -15.00
C GLN A 136 4.65 -5.98 -15.72
N ALA A 137 5.32 -6.15 -16.85
CA ALA A 137 5.24 -7.40 -17.62
C ALA A 137 5.70 -8.59 -16.76
N ARG A 138 5.04 -9.75 -16.98
CA ARG A 138 5.30 -11.01 -16.25
C ARG A 138 4.97 -10.96 -14.77
N GLU A 139 4.23 -9.97 -14.30
CA GLU A 139 3.61 -9.99 -12.98
C GLU A 139 2.26 -10.73 -13.02
N VAL A 140 1.94 -11.41 -11.92
CA VAL A 140 0.64 -12.06 -11.70
C VAL A 140 0.05 -11.51 -10.41
N TYR A 141 -1.08 -10.80 -10.52
CA TYR A 141 -1.77 -10.29 -9.34
C TYR A 141 -2.89 -11.25 -8.91
N VAL A 142 -2.83 -11.68 -7.66
CA VAL A 142 -3.92 -12.40 -7.00
C VAL A 142 -4.74 -11.39 -6.21
N MET A 143 -6.05 -11.32 -6.47
CA MET A 143 -6.90 -10.28 -5.91
C MET A 143 -8.34 -10.74 -5.70
N ASP A 144 -9.08 -10.04 -4.84
CA ASP A 144 -10.49 -10.34 -4.61
C ASP A 144 -11.37 -9.89 -5.80
N ARG A 145 -12.58 -10.47 -5.84
CA ARG A 145 -13.63 -10.14 -6.83
C ARG A 145 -14.01 -8.66 -6.88
N ASN A 146 -13.77 -7.92 -5.79
CA ASN A 146 -14.04 -6.48 -5.74
C ASN A 146 -13.25 -5.70 -6.80
N PHE A 147 -12.09 -6.23 -7.20
CA PHE A 147 -11.20 -5.64 -8.20
C PHE A 147 -11.48 -6.12 -9.65
N CYS A 148 -12.53 -6.93 -9.87
CA CYS A 148 -12.98 -7.34 -11.22
C CYS A 148 -13.64 -6.17 -11.96
N VAL A 149 -12.90 -5.11 -12.24
CA VAL A 149 -13.28 -3.97 -13.05
C VAL A 149 -12.69 -4.18 -14.44
N LEU A 150 -13.53 -4.21 -15.50
CA LEU A 150 -13.08 -4.59 -16.85
C LEU A 150 -11.90 -3.75 -17.33
N GLU A 151 -11.93 -2.44 -17.14
CA GLU A 151 -10.83 -1.56 -17.53
C GLU A 151 -9.52 -1.98 -16.85
N PHE A 152 -9.55 -2.24 -15.56
CA PHE A 152 -8.39 -2.70 -14.79
C PHE A 152 -7.89 -4.07 -15.24
N LEU A 153 -8.80 -5.01 -15.59
CA LEU A 153 -8.41 -6.32 -16.13
C LEU A 153 -7.74 -6.19 -17.50
N PHE A 154 -8.20 -5.27 -18.34
CA PHE A 154 -7.53 -4.97 -19.61
C PHE A 154 -6.17 -4.30 -19.46
N ASP A 155 -5.93 -3.58 -18.38
CA ASP A 155 -4.60 -3.04 -18.07
C ASP A 155 -3.55 -4.14 -17.92
N PHE A 156 -3.87 -5.26 -17.29
CA PHE A 156 -2.99 -6.42 -17.21
C PHE A 156 -2.63 -6.92 -18.61
N HIS A 157 -3.62 -7.08 -19.48
CA HIS A 157 -3.38 -7.52 -20.86
C HIS A 157 -2.47 -6.53 -21.62
N ARG A 158 -2.76 -5.23 -21.55
CA ARG A 158 -1.97 -4.19 -22.22
C ARG A 158 -0.51 -4.16 -21.76
N ARG A 159 -0.25 -4.59 -20.52
CA ARG A 159 1.09 -4.59 -19.90
C ARG A 159 1.78 -5.94 -19.94
N SER A 160 1.22 -6.94 -20.63
CA SER A 160 1.76 -8.31 -20.64
C SER A 160 1.89 -8.91 -19.24
N ALA A 161 0.96 -8.57 -18.36
CA ALA A 161 0.81 -9.10 -17.03
C ALA A 161 -0.45 -9.96 -16.93
N PHE A 162 -0.63 -10.63 -15.80
CA PHE A 162 -1.71 -11.59 -15.59
C PHE A 162 -2.40 -11.33 -14.25
N PHE A 163 -3.60 -11.90 -14.10
CA PHE A 163 -4.32 -11.84 -12.84
C PHE A 163 -5.03 -13.15 -12.53
N VAL A 164 -5.22 -13.40 -11.25
CA VAL A 164 -6.08 -14.43 -10.69
C VAL A 164 -7.06 -13.73 -9.77
N ALA A 165 -8.33 -13.73 -10.12
CA ALA A 165 -9.37 -13.11 -9.31
C ALA A 165 -10.58 -14.00 -9.23
N ARG A 166 -11.27 -14.01 -8.07
CA ARG A 166 -12.58 -14.63 -8.00
C ARG A 166 -13.55 -13.81 -8.84
N GLN A 167 -14.24 -14.43 -9.77
CA GLN A 167 -15.15 -13.74 -10.66
C GLN A 167 -16.26 -13.01 -9.89
N HIS A 168 -16.51 -11.76 -10.26
CA HIS A 168 -17.71 -11.06 -9.87
C HIS A 168 -18.90 -11.50 -10.74
N GLY A 169 -20.07 -11.73 -10.14
CA GLY A 169 -21.23 -12.27 -10.85
C GLY A 169 -21.68 -11.49 -12.09
N ASN A 170 -21.40 -10.19 -12.14
CA ASN A 170 -21.75 -9.30 -13.27
C ASN A 170 -20.61 -9.15 -14.30
N THR A 171 -19.48 -9.84 -14.13
CA THR A 171 -18.37 -9.74 -15.08
C THR A 171 -18.60 -10.73 -16.21
N PRO A 172 -18.86 -10.30 -17.45
CA PRO A 172 -19.05 -11.19 -18.57
C PRO A 172 -17.74 -11.91 -18.91
N TYR A 173 -17.81 -13.20 -19.13
CA TYR A 173 -16.68 -13.98 -19.63
C TYR A 173 -17.19 -15.09 -20.54
N LYS A 174 -16.33 -15.57 -21.42
CA LYS A 174 -16.55 -16.77 -22.23
C LYS A 174 -15.47 -17.78 -21.83
N ARG A 175 -15.92 -18.99 -21.51
CA ARG A 175 -15.00 -20.10 -21.27
C ARG A 175 -14.32 -20.47 -22.59
N LEU A 176 -13.00 -20.60 -22.56
CA LEU A 176 -12.21 -21.09 -23.71
C LEU A 176 -12.33 -22.59 -23.85
#